data_15906dbce9e80e252cbb5d705d0fb692
#
_entry.id   15906dbce9e80e252cbb5d705d0fb692
#
_cell.length_a   1.000
_cell.length_b   1.000
_cell.length_c   1.000
_cell.angle_alpha   90.00
_cell.angle_beta   90.00
_cell.angle_gamma   90.00
#
_symmetry.space_group_name_H-M   'P 1'
#
loop_
_entity.id
_entity.type
_entity.pdbx_description
1 polymer ?
#
loop_
_entity_poly.entity_id
_entity_poly.type
_entity_poly.pdbx_seq_one_letter_code
_entity_poly.pdbx_strand_id
1 'polypeptide(L)'
;MSEIENGLSKNKANYASLSPLSFLERTRKTFPNQIAIEYKDYKLTYQQAGERCDALAKLVKSQNYADGSTIAVMLPNIPVMWECHYGVPMTTGVLNAINTRLDSK
;
A
#
# COMPACT_ATOMS: atom_id res chain seq x y z
N MET A 1 -28.54 -17.02 12.99
CA MET A 1 -27.37 -16.72 12.12
C MET A 1 -26.57 -17.95 11.75
N SER A 2 -26.71 -19.01 12.49
CA SER A 2 -25.84 -20.17 12.33
C SER A 2 -25.88 -20.80 10.94
N GLU A 3 -27.06 -20.87 10.29
CA GLU A 3 -27.16 -21.49 8.97
C GLU A 3 -26.51 -20.65 7.88
N ILE A 4 -26.62 -19.32 7.96
CA ILE A 4 -26.02 -18.42 6.98
C ILE A 4 -24.51 -18.43 7.11
N GLU A 5 -24.00 -18.56 8.32
CA GLU A 5 -22.57 -18.56 8.58
C GLU A 5 -21.94 -19.95 8.49
N ASN A 6 -22.77 -20.98 8.33
CA ASN A 6 -22.26 -22.34 8.24
C ASN A 6 -21.39 -22.49 6.99
N GLY A 7 -20.14 -22.89 7.17
CA GLY A 7 -19.19 -22.98 6.07
C GLY A 7 -18.48 -21.67 5.73
N LEU A 8 -18.88 -20.55 6.37
CA LEU A 8 -18.26 -19.25 6.15
C LEU A 8 -17.33 -18.84 7.29
N SER A 9 -17.07 -19.74 8.21
CA SER A 9 -16.14 -19.46 9.31
C SER A 9 -14.72 -19.19 8.78
N LYS A 10 -13.99 -18.40 9.54
CA LYS A 10 -12.61 -18.07 9.20
C LYS A 10 -11.74 -19.31 9.21
N ASN A 11 -11.14 -19.64 8.09
CA ASN A 11 -10.13 -20.68 8.00
C ASN A 11 -9.07 -20.27 6.96
N LYS A 12 -8.00 -21.03 6.86
CA LYS A 12 -6.89 -20.67 5.96
C LYS A 12 -7.27 -20.62 4.48
N ALA A 13 -8.31 -21.34 4.10
CA ALA A 13 -8.69 -21.43 2.69
C ALA A 13 -9.55 -20.27 2.21
N ASN A 14 -10.44 -19.75 3.08
CA ASN A 14 -11.43 -18.76 2.67
C ASN A 14 -11.41 -17.47 3.49
N TYR A 15 -10.44 -17.29 4.39
CA TYR A 15 -10.33 -16.06 5.15
C TYR A 15 -9.14 -15.23 4.66
N ALA A 16 -9.41 -13.96 4.38
CA ALA A 16 -8.38 -12.95 4.15
C ALA A 16 -8.86 -11.64 4.75
N SER A 17 -8.01 -10.97 5.53
CA SER A 17 -8.33 -9.66 6.09
C SER A 17 -8.55 -8.66 4.97
N LEU A 18 -9.60 -7.85 5.08
CA LEU A 18 -9.82 -6.78 4.12
C LEU A 18 -8.75 -5.71 4.30
N SER A 19 -8.01 -5.43 3.24
CA SER A 19 -6.89 -4.49 3.26
C SER A 19 -6.78 -3.81 1.91
N PRO A 20 -6.41 -2.51 1.87
CA PRO A 20 -6.12 -1.85 0.60
C PRO A 20 -5.04 -2.56 -0.21
N LEU A 21 -4.11 -3.24 0.45
CA LEU A 21 -3.04 -3.98 -0.23
C LEU A 21 -3.57 -5.10 -1.11
N SER A 22 -4.63 -5.79 -0.67
CA SER A 22 -5.22 -6.86 -1.46
C SER A 22 -5.90 -6.33 -2.72
N PHE A 23 -6.45 -5.12 -2.68
CA PHE A 23 -7.03 -4.48 -3.86
C PHE A 23 -5.94 -4.15 -4.88
N LEU A 24 -4.80 -3.65 -4.44
CA LEU A 24 -3.68 -3.36 -5.33
C LEU A 24 -3.18 -4.65 -6.01
N GLU A 25 -3.00 -5.72 -5.26
CA GLU A 25 -2.55 -7.00 -5.79
C GLU A 25 -3.53 -7.57 -6.81
N ARG A 26 -4.81 -7.50 -6.52
CA ARG A 26 -5.84 -7.96 -7.46
C ARG A 26 -5.79 -7.16 -8.76
N THR A 27 -5.66 -5.84 -8.66
CA THR A 27 -5.65 -4.97 -9.83
C THR A 27 -4.39 -5.20 -10.67
N ARG A 28 -3.25 -5.40 -10.05
CA ARG A 28 -2.01 -5.74 -10.75
C ARG A 28 -2.16 -7.01 -11.59
N LYS A 29 -2.80 -8.02 -11.02
CA LYS A 29 -2.99 -9.31 -11.70
C LYS A 29 -4.00 -9.22 -12.82
N THR A 30 -5.06 -8.45 -12.61
CA THR A 30 -6.18 -8.37 -13.56
C THR A 30 -5.92 -7.37 -14.67
N PHE A 31 -5.34 -6.21 -14.33
CA PHE A 31 -5.12 -5.09 -15.26
C PHE A 31 -3.69 -4.55 -15.19
N PRO A 32 -2.66 -5.39 -15.42
CA PRO A 32 -1.28 -4.95 -15.24
C PRO A 32 -0.88 -3.80 -16.15
N ASN A 33 -1.47 -3.71 -17.34
CA ASN A 33 -1.09 -2.71 -18.34
C ASN A 33 -1.97 -1.46 -18.35
N GLN A 34 -2.97 -1.38 -17.46
CA GLN A 34 -3.79 -0.18 -17.30
C GLN A 34 -3.00 0.89 -16.56
N ILE A 35 -3.24 2.16 -16.94
CA ILE A 35 -2.58 3.28 -16.27
C ILE A 35 -3.15 3.45 -14.86
N ALA A 36 -2.26 3.40 -13.87
CA ALA A 36 -2.62 3.60 -12.47
C ALA A 36 -2.37 5.03 -12.03
N ILE A 37 -1.30 5.64 -12.51
CA ILE A 37 -0.86 6.97 -12.09
C ILE A 37 -0.50 7.77 -13.33
N GLU A 38 -0.99 9.00 -13.38
CA GLU A 38 -0.62 9.96 -14.39
C GLU A 38 -0.24 11.27 -13.68
N TYR A 39 0.97 11.75 -13.93
CA TYR A 39 1.49 12.94 -13.31
C TYR A 39 2.38 13.67 -14.31
N LYS A 40 1.93 14.85 -14.77
CA LYS A 40 2.60 15.61 -15.82
C LYS A 40 2.78 14.71 -17.05
N ASP A 41 4.02 14.54 -17.54
CA ASP A 41 4.32 13.69 -18.70
C ASP A 41 4.63 12.24 -18.30
N TYR A 42 4.37 11.88 -17.07
CA TYR A 42 4.80 10.65 -16.46
C TYR A 42 3.58 9.75 -16.21
N LYS A 43 3.64 8.52 -16.69
CA LYS A 43 2.56 7.54 -16.54
C LYS A 43 3.12 6.23 -16.03
N LEU A 44 2.42 5.61 -15.11
CA LEU A 44 2.75 4.27 -14.61
C LEU A 44 1.55 3.36 -14.75
N THR A 45 1.79 2.16 -15.25
CA THR A 45 0.79 1.09 -15.21
C THR A 45 0.67 0.53 -13.81
N TYR A 46 -0.39 -0.27 -13.55
CA TYR A 46 -0.52 -0.94 -12.25
C TYR A 46 0.65 -1.87 -11.97
N GLN A 47 1.19 -2.53 -12.99
CA GLN A 47 2.37 -3.37 -12.81
C GLN A 47 3.58 -2.55 -12.38
N GLN A 48 3.85 -1.45 -13.05
CA GLN A 48 4.97 -0.57 -12.72
C GLN A 48 4.80 0.08 -11.35
N ALA A 49 3.60 0.59 -11.07
CA ALA A 49 3.31 1.23 -9.78
C ALA A 49 3.45 0.23 -8.63
N GLY A 50 2.99 -0.99 -8.83
CA GLY A 50 3.14 -2.05 -7.83
C GLY A 50 4.60 -2.43 -7.59
N GLU A 51 5.42 -2.51 -8.65
CA GLU A 51 6.85 -2.77 -8.52
C GLU A 51 7.55 -1.69 -7.72
N ARG A 52 7.16 -0.43 -7.90
CA ARG A 52 7.71 0.67 -7.11
C ARG A 52 7.30 0.59 -5.64
N CYS A 53 6.07 0.19 -5.36
CA CYS A 53 5.62 -0.05 -3.99
C CYS A 53 6.42 -1.18 -3.34
N ASP A 54 6.67 -2.26 -4.08
CA ASP A 54 7.49 -3.38 -3.59
C ASP A 54 8.91 -2.93 -3.28
N ALA A 55 9.51 -2.10 -4.14
CA ALA A 55 10.85 -1.58 -3.94
C ALA A 55 10.93 -0.69 -2.70
N LEU A 56 9.92 0.17 -2.50
CA LEU A 56 9.84 1.00 -1.31
C LEU A 56 9.69 0.15 -0.04
N ALA A 57 8.87 -0.88 -0.09
CA ALA A 57 8.71 -1.81 1.03
C ALA A 57 10.04 -2.48 1.39
N LYS A 58 10.81 -2.90 0.39
CA LYS A 58 12.14 -3.48 0.62
C LYS A 58 13.09 -2.48 1.26
N LEU A 59 13.06 -1.24 0.81
CA LEU A 59 13.87 -0.18 1.38
C LEU A 59 13.54 0.04 2.85
N VAL A 60 12.27 0.14 3.18
CA VAL A 60 11.83 0.34 4.57
C VAL A 60 12.23 -0.85 5.43
N LYS A 61 12.03 -2.07 4.94
CA LYS A 61 12.41 -3.28 5.67
C LYS A 61 13.91 -3.35 5.94
N SER A 62 14.72 -2.84 5.02
CA SER A 62 16.18 -2.86 5.17
C SER A 62 16.69 -1.99 6.32
N GLN A 63 15.85 -1.08 6.83
CA GLN A 63 16.20 -0.23 7.97
C GLN A 63 16.04 -0.94 9.32
N ASN A 64 15.45 -2.14 9.34
CA ASN A 64 15.25 -2.95 10.54
C ASN A 64 14.48 -2.25 11.66
N TYR A 65 13.47 -1.47 11.29
CA TYR A 65 12.57 -0.86 12.27
C TYR A 65 11.76 -1.92 12.99
N ALA A 66 11.45 -1.67 14.26
CA ALA A 66 10.57 -2.55 15.03
C ALA A 66 9.18 -2.62 14.40
N ASP A 67 8.49 -3.75 14.57
CA ASP A 67 7.13 -3.91 14.10
C ASP A 67 6.23 -2.83 14.69
N GLY A 68 5.37 -2.25 13.85
CA GLY A 68 4.48 -1.19 14.27
C GLY A 68 5.11 0.19 14.35
N SER A 69 6.38 0.34 13.94
CA SER A 69 7.04 1.65 13.89
C SER A 69 6.29 2.59 12.98
N THR A 70 6.17 3.85 13.39
CA THR A 70 5.58 4.89 12.56
C THR A 70 6.63 5.44 11.60
N ILE A 71 6.31 5.41 10.32
CA ILE A 71 7.15 5.97 9.26
C ILE A 71 6.52 7.29 8.83
N ALA A 72 7.15 8.39 9.18
CA ALA A 72 6.66 9.72 8.83
C ALA A 72 7.15 10.12 7.45
N VAL A 73 6.25 10.62 6.62
CA VAL A 73 6.56 11.05 5.26
C VAL A 73 5.97 12.44 5.05
N MET A 74 6.78 13.38 4.58
CA MET A 74 6.32 14.73 4.25
C MET A 74 6.62 14.99 2.77
N LEU A 75 5.62 14.77 1.93
CA LEU A 75 5.72 14.94 0.48
C LEU A 75 4.47 15.64 -0.03
N PRO A 76 4.58 16.41 -1.12
CA PRO A 76 3.38 16.87 -1.83
C PRO A 76 2.66 15.69 -2.47
N ASN A 77 1.50 15.95 -3.06
CA ASN A 77 0.70 14.91 -3.73
C ASN A 77 1.34 14.54 -5.08
N ILE A 78 2.39 13.76 -5.02
CA ILE A 78 3.14 13.23 -6.16
C ILE A 78 3.10 11.71 -6.14
N PRO A 79 3.49 11.02 -7.22
CA PRO A 79 3.42 9.55 -7.27
C PRO A 79 4.10 8.85 -6.08
N VAL A 80 5.22 9.37 -5.58
CA VAL A 80 5.93 8.78 -4.44
C VAL A 80 5.04 8.76 -3.20
N MET A 81 4.22 9.78 -2.97
CA MET A 81 3.29 9.79 -1.84
C MET A 81 2.25 8.67 -1.97
N TRP A 82 1.73 8.43 -3.18
CA TRP A 82 0.84 7.32 -3.45
C TRP A 82 1.55 5.98 -3.15
N GLU A 83 2.80 5.85 -3.59
CA GLU A 83 3.59 4.65 -3.34
C GLU A 83 3.78 4.40 -1.84
N CYS A 84 3.95 5.44 -1.04
CA CYS A 84 4.09 5.33 0.41
C CYS A 84 2.84 4.75 1.07
N HIS A 85 1.65 5.07 0.55
CA HIS A 85 0.39 4.55 1.10
C HIS A 85 0.26 3.04 0.95
N TYR A 86 0.97 2.43 0.01
CA TYR A 86 1.00 0.98 -0.16
C TYR A 86 2.32 0.38 0.31
N GLY A 87 3.44 1.01 -0.03
CA GLY A 87 4.76 0.47 0.28
C GLY A 87 5.05 0.39 1.77
N VAL A 88 4.67 1.42 2.55
CA VAL A 88 4.88 1.38 4.00
C VAL A 88 3.99 0.32 4.66
N PRO A 89 2.66 0.27 4.38
CA PRO A 89 1.82 -0.79 4.95
C PRO A 89 2.20 -2.22 4.53
N MET A 90 2.90 -2.41 3.42
CA MET A 90 3.41 -3.72 3.02
C MET A 90 4.46 -4.26 4.00
N THR A 91 5.03 -3.38 4.80
CA THR A 91 5.88 -3.75 5.93
C THR A 91 5.02 -3.85 7.18
N THR A 92 5.62 -3.98 8.33
CA THR A 92 4.89 -3.89 9.60
C THR A 92 4.80 -2.45 10.10
N GLY A 93 5.23 -1.49 9.30
CA GLY A 93 5.22 -0.07 9.64
C GLY A 93 3.86 0.58 9.50
N VAL A 94 3.69 1.70 10.17
CA VAL A 94 2.49 2.54 10.12
C VAL A 94 2.86 3.85 9.44
N LEU A 95 2.15 4.21 8.37
CA LEU A 95 2.39 5.44 7.65
C LEU A 95 1.79 6.64 8.39
N ASN A 96 2.58 7.69 8.57
CA ASN A 96 2.11 8.99 8.99
C ASN A 96 2.44 10.00 7.89
N ALA A 97 1.43 10.37 7.11
CA ALA A 97 1.58 11.36 6.03
C ALA A 97 1.45 12.76 6.63
N ILE A 98 2.55 13.48 6.70
CA ILE A 98 2.59 14.80 7.32
C ILE A 98 2.23 15.86 6.28
N ASN A 99 1.36 16.79 6.67
CA ASN A 99 0.95 17.89 5.81
C ASN A 99 2.15 18.82 5.54
N THR A 100 2.46 19.05 4.27
CA THR A 100 3.58 19.91 3.86
C THR A 100 3.36 21.38 4.20
N ARG A 101 2.12 21.76 4.52
CA ARG A 101 1.77 23.14 4.89
C ARG A 101 1.91 23.42 6.39
N LEU A 102 2.29 22.42 7.18
CA LEU A 102 2.53 22.62 8.59
C LEU A 102 3.79 23.45 8.82
N ASP A 103 3.69 24.36 9.77
CA ASP A 103 4.81 25.21 10.20
C ASP A 103 5.60 24.51 11.29
N SER A 104 6.85 24.89 11.45
CA SER A 104 7.75 24.32 12.45
C SER A 104 7.48 24.80 13.88
N LYS A 105 6.48 25.63 14.09
CA LYS A 105 6.12 26.14 15.42
C LYS A 105 5.60 25.05 16.36
#